data_ce1ce79fffd2ce70565fcd634f98645b
#
_entry.id   ce1ce79fffd2ce70565fcd634f98645b
#
_cell.length_a   1.000
_cell.length_b   1.000
_cell.length_c   1.000
_cell.angle_alpha   90.00
_cell.angle_beta   90.00
_cell.angle_gamma   90.00
#
_symmetry.space_group_name_H-M   'P 1'
#
loop_
_entity.id
_entity.type
_entity.pdbx_description
1 polymer ?
#
loop_
_entity_poly.entity_id
_entity_poly.type
_entity_poly.pdbx_seq_one_letter_code
_entity_poly.pdbx_strand_id
1 'polypeptide(L)'
;MVSFQDQQTESKSTMLPSQRTVTGNRSPRPPENAPVDAKIPSFCKPPGLNITSLNIQKLHASDAFTLPSPALQNALLEAFICFVHPMLPILDLSNFLTIVTRGDGGAGQISLMVYQAVMLSACPFVDARKLEAEGFEDNRAALNVYFQRAKALYDLNYESDAMAIVQTTLLMTFSFEARHNTTNSWHWSGIAISYAYNIGLHIDPETFGFEPSLRKLRRRLWWACFMQDQMVGLATRQPPRIRKDDFSTKMLQDRDFDVFTDPQGHLAAWFPRLITAGQQQELALLCIEKTKLCVIISKIFHDHYTALYKDEESRKSSDLRALLLYPKPTGTGKPSASVLDDELMAWNNALPQVVQQSPALNQTNTALGSFSVIDVHCYALCLIYRAVTLALHRPEAQEATAIQDRWYPLMRTRTAAKEITRMLAELHSRGRVRSLPVVCIVAAIPAAVIHICDMKDTMPNINTSAATRYWKCIGVLEDLRTVYNAAPFSIEFLNAAYIKVTGDTLLTSKYLMLEDTIIDSPADYQQNILTPVPSNLLETWYDANAGPMGSEDGNMVISVLSDGNNGELFGLSTADGNLQFPPSTG
;
A
#
# COMPACT_ATOMS: atom_id res chain seq x y z
N MET A 1 -16.62 29.75 -47.03
CA MET A 1 -17.10 29.59 -48.43
C MET A 1 -16.55 28.26 -48.90
N VAL A 2 -17.34 27.28 -49.00
CA VAL A 2 -17.61 26.28 -50.03
C VAL A 2 -18.60 25.30 -49.43
N SER A 3 -19.82 25.38 -49.90
CA SER A 3 -20.95 24.48 -49.72
C SER A 3 -20.79 23.25 -50.59
N PHE A 4 -21.23 22.08 -50.12
CA PHE A 4 -21.69 21.01 -51.01
C PHE A 4 -22.97 20.37 -50.44
N GLN A 5 -23.93 20.27 -51.40
CA GLN A 5 -25.30 19.86 -51.28
C GLN A 5 -25.48 18.35 -51.27
N ASP A 6 -26.66 18.00 -50.81
CA ASP A 6 -27.43 16.75 -50.88
C ASP A 6 -27.25 15.89 -52.14
N GLN A 7 -27.33 14.56 -51.93
CA GLN A 7 -28.07 13.67 -52.85
C GLN A 7 -28.72 12.52 -52.11
N GLN A 8 -30.06 12.55 -52.10
CA GLN A 8 -30.97 11.43 -51.83
C GLN A 8 -30.90 10.44 -52.99
N THR A 9 -30.97 9.14 -52.69
CA THR A 9 -31.48 8.15 -53.60
C THR A 9 -32.35 7.13 -52.84
N GLU A 10 -33.66 7.18 -53.19
CA GLU A 10 -34.69 6.18 -52.92
C GLU A 10 -34.45 4.91 -53.74
N SER A 11 -34.78 3.72 -53.19
CA SER A 11 -35.35 2.62 -53.97
C SER A 11 -36.14 1.61 -53.11
N LYS A 12 -37.38 1.64 -53.29
CA LYS A 12 -38.52 0.72 -53.37
C LYS A 12 -38.36 -0.72 -52.91
N SER A 13 -39.16 -1.05 -51.94
CA SER A 13 -40.28 -2.01 -51.79
C SER A 13 -40.28 -3.31 -52.65
N THR A 14 -40.37 -4.46 -51.97
CA THR A 14 -41.20 -5.58 -52.40
C THR A 14 -41.82 -6.33 -51.18
N MET A 15 -43.10 -6.58 -51.23
CA MET A 15 -43.96 -7.19 -50.23
C MET A 15 -44.14 -8.72 -50.39
N LEU A 16 -44.31 -9.42 -49.24
CA LEU A 16 -45.22 -10.53 -48.85
C LEU A 16 -44.85 -12.01 -49.26
N PRO A 17 -45.36 -13.06 -48.54
CA PRO A 17 -46.43 -13.14 -47.53
C PRO A 17 -46.19 -14.02 -46.28
N SER A 18 -46.85 -13.68 -45.18
CA SER A 18 -47.83 -14.39 -44.31
C SER A 18 -47.61 -15.80 -43.73
N GLN A 19 -47.83 -15.84 -42.41
CA GLN A 19 -48.41 -16.87 -41.53
C GLN A 19 -47.53 -17.87 -40.80
N ARG A 20 -47.44 -17.73 -39.45
CA ARG A 20 -48.08 -18.66 -38.50
C ARG A 20 -47.95 -18.16 -37.06
N THR A 21 -49.07 -18.01 -36.42
CA THR A 21 -49.29 -17.81 -34.98
C THR A 21 -48.77 -18.97 -34.16
N VAL A 22 -47.91 -18.66 -33.16
CA VAL A 22 -47.69 -19.52 -31.99
C VAL A 22 -47.85 -18.65 -30.75
N THR A 23 -48.91 -18.96 -30.01
CA THR A 23 -49.17 -18.39 -28.68
C THR A 23 -48.09 -18.86 -27.70
N GLY A 24 -47.26 -17.95 -27.23
CA GLY A 24 -46.27 -18.20 -26.19
C GLY A 24 -46.43 -17.18 -25.07
N ASN A 25 -46.69 -17.66 -23.88
CA ASN A 25 -46.84 -16.95 -22.61
C ASN A 25 -45.85 -15.81 -22.47
N ARG A 26 -46.33 -14.57 -22.50
CA ARG A 26 -45.63 -13.41 -22.02
C ARG A 26 -45.69 -13.42 -20.50
N SER A 27 -44.57 -13.70 -19.85
CA SER A 27 -44.33 -13.29 -18.45
C SER A 27 -44.57 -11.77 -18.34
N PRO A 28 -45.24 -11.28 -17.29
CA PRO A 28 -45.48 -9.87 -17.13
C PRO A 28 -44.12 -9.15 -16.94
N ARG A 29 -43.87 -8.15 -17.78
CA ARG A 29 -42.79 -7.16 -17.51
C ARG A 29 -43.10 -6.52 -16.16
N PRO A 30 -42.13 -6.40 -15.27
CA PRO A 30 -42.33 -5.61 -14.06
C PRO A 30 -42.62 -4.15 -14.46
N PRO A 31 -43.48 -3.44 -13.71
CA PRO A 31 -43.85 -2.07 -14.00
C PRO A 31 -42.61 -1.15 -13.95
N GLU A 32 -42.47 -0.37 -14.98
CA GLU A 32 -41.31 0.49 -15.28
C GLU A 32 -41.19 1.74 -14.37
N ASN A 33 -42.05 1.91 -13.36
CA ASN A 33 -42.09 3.04 -12.43
C ASN A 33 -42.61 2.62 -11.05
N ALA A 34 -41.86 1.81 -10.33
CA ALA A 34 -41.94 1.84 -8.87
C ALA A 34 -40.88 2.82 -8.38
N PRO A 35 -41.20 3.84 -7.53
CA PRO A 35 -40.19 4.62 -6.84
C PRO A 35 -39.41 3.63 -5.97
N VAL A 36 -38.16 3.38 -6.34
CA VAL A 36 -37.22 2.69 -5.46
C VAL A 36 -36.93 3.70 -4.37
N ASP A 37 -37.66 3.64 -3.25
CA ASP A 37 -37.35 4.36 -2.03
C ASP A 37 -36.01 3.82 -1.51
N ALA A 38 -34.92 4.29 -2.14
CA ALA A 38 -33.60 4.13 -1.63
C ALA A 38 -33.54 4.89 -0.30
N LYS A 39 -33.67 4.21 0.83
CA LYS A 39 -33.43 4.82 2.14
C LYS A 39 -31.93 5.13 2.26
N ILE A 40 -31.53 6.24 1.60
CA ILE A 40 -30.21 6.83 1.82
C ILE A 40 -30.20 7.26 3.29
N PRO A 41 -29.13 6.91 4.04
CA PRO A 41 -29.02 7.32 5.43
C PRO A 41 -29.15 8.84 5.57
N SER A 42 -29.93 9.32 6.52
CA SER A 42 -30.24 10.75 6.68
C SER A 42 -29.00 11.64 6.86
N PHE A 43 -27.92 11.08 7.39
CA PHE A 43 -26.62 11.76 7.56
C PHE A 43 -25.74 11.71 6.30
N CYS A 44 -26.19 11.06 5.22
CA CYS A 44 -25.48 11.04 3.95
C CYS A 44 -26.08 12.03 2.95
N LYS A 45 -25.21 12.67 2.16
CA LYS A 45 -25.61 13.52 1.04
C LYS A 45 -26.42 12.72 0.02
N PRO A 46 -27.48 13.29 -0.54
CA PRO A 46 -28.21 12.66 -1.65
C PRO A 46 -27.27 12.52 -2.86
N PRO A 47 -27.59 11.62 -3.80
CA PRO A 47 -26.82 11.47 -5.02
C PRO A 47 -26.81 12.76 -5.84
N GLY A 48 -25.74 12.96 -6.63
CA GLY A 48 -25.61 14.10 -7.53
C GLY A 48 -26.77 14.14 -8.56
N LEU A 49 -27.08 15.34 -9.04
CA LEU A 49 -28.20 15.58 -9.99
C LEU A 49 -28.13 14.76 -11.30
N ASN A 50 -26.96 14.26 -11.66
CA ASN A 50 -26.72 13.57 -12.92
C ASN A 50 -26.85 12.05 -12.84
N ILE A 51 -27.22 11.49 -11.67
CA ILE A 51 -27.37 10.05 -11.53
C ILE A 51 -28.70 9.55 -12.11
N THR A 52 -28.66 8.51 -12.92
CA THR A 52 -29.87 7.93 -13.52
C THR A 52 -30.57 6.96 -12.56
N SER A 53 -31.88 6.77 -12.74
CA SER A 53 -32.65 5.77 -11.99
C SER A 53 -32.06 4.37 -12.13
N LEU A 54 -31.52 4.03 -13.30
CA LEU A 54 -30.84 2.75 -13.55
C LEU A 54 -29.57 2.62 -12.70
N ASN A 55 -28.80 3.69 -12.55
CA ASN A 55 -27.59 3.68 -11.70
C ASN A 55 -27.97 3.50 -10.22
N ILE A 56 -29.04 4.14 -9.76
CA ILE A 56 -29.56 3.92 -8.39
C ILE A 56 -29.96 2.44 -8.19
N GLN A 57 -30.66 1.83 -9.14
CA GLN A 57 -30.99 0.40 -9.08
C GLN A 57 -29.74 -0.50 -9.03
N LYS A 58 -28.70 -0.18 -9.81
CA LYS A 58 -27.41 -0.91 -9.76
C LYS A 58 -26.71 -0.75 -8.41
N LEU A 59 -26.75 0.44 -7.83
CA LEU A 59 -26.19 0.70 -6.48
C LEU A 59 -26.93 -0.10 -5.41
N HIS A 60 -28.26 -0.27 -5.52
CA HIS A 60 -29.00 -1.17 -4.64
C HIS A 60 -28.59 -2.63 -4.83
N ALA A 61 -28.48 -3.08 -6.06
CA ALA A 61 -28.07 -4.46 -6.37
C ALA A 61 -26.63 -4.77 -5.91
N SER A 62 -25.78 -3.75 -5.73
CA SER A 62 -24.42 -3.89 -5.19
C SER A 62 -24.31 -3.63 -3.68
N ASP A 63 -25.43 -3.52 -2.96
CA ASP A 63 -25.49 -3.21 -1.52
C ASP A 63 -24.73 -1.93 -1.12
N ALA A 64 -24.54 -0.97 -2.05
CA ALA A 64 -23.74 0.23 -1.82
C ALA A 64 -24.31 1.14 -0.72
N PHE A 65 -25.63 1.06 -0.45
CA PHE A 65 -26.31 1.82 0.60
C PHE A 65 -26.34 1.11 1.96
N THR A 66 -25.88 -0.13 2.04
CA THR A 66 -25.91 -0.92 3.27
C THR A 66 -24.87 -0.40 4.25
N LEU A 67 -25.29 -0.10 5.49
CA LEU A 67 -24.45 0.30 6.59
C LEU A 67 -24.13 -0.88 7.50
N PRO A 68 -22.99 -0.87 8.21
CA PRO A 68 -22.74 -1.84 9.28
C PRO A 68 -23.73 -1.65 10.45
N SER A 69 -23.89 -2.67 11.29
CA SER A 69 -24.59 -2.50 12.56
C SER A 69 -23.94 -1.40 13.41
N PRO A 70 -24.65 -0.78 14.35
CA PRO A 70 -24.05 0.23 15.24
C PRO A 70 -22.82 -0.28 15.99
N ALA A 71 -22.80 -1.55 16.38
CA ALA A 71 -21.66 -2.15 17.10
C ALA A 71 -20.43 -2.28 16.19
N LEU A 72 -20.59 -2.73 14.95
CA LEU A 72 -19.50 -2.81 13.99
C LEU A 72 -19.08 -1.42 13.51
N GLN A 73 -20.03 -0.49 13.25
CA GLN A 73 -19.72 0.89 12.90
C GLN A 73 -18.79 1.53 13.92
N ASN A 74 -19.10 1.40 15.21
CA ASN A 74 -18.27 1.97 16.26
C ASN A 74 -16.88 1.36 16.30
N ALA A 75 -16.75 0.04 16.11
CA ALA A 75 -15.46 -0.63 16.06
C ALA A 75 -14.62 -0.18 14.86
N LEU A 76 -15.24 -0.03 13.68
CA LEU A 76 -14.58 0.46 12.47
C LEU A 76 -14.15 1.93 12.62
N LEU A 77 -14.98 2.79 13.19
CA LEU A 77 -14.64 4.19 13.45
C LEU A 77 -13.52 4.32 14.46
N GLU A 78 -13.54 3.55 15.56
CA GLU A 78 -12.45 3.51 16.54
C GLU A 78 -11.13 3.08 15.87
N ALA A 79 -11.16 2.04 15.04
CA ALA A 79 -10.02 1.57 14.28
C ALA A 79 -9.50 2.63 13.29
N PHE A 80 -10.40 3.33 12.59
CA PHE A 80 -10.04 4.44 11.70
C PHE A 80 -9.34 5.58 12.45
N ILE A 81 -9.89 6.01 13.58
CA ILE A 81 -9.33 7.07 14.44
C ILE A 81 -7.92 6.70 14.91
N CYS A 82 -7.73 5.46 15.34
CA CYS A 82 -6.48 5.01 15.93
C CYS A 82 -5.39 4.68 14.90
N PHE A 83 -5.74 4.09 13.75
CA PHE A 83 -4.74 3.47 12.86
C PHE A 83 -4.69 4.04 11.45
N VAL A 84 -5.77 4.64 10.94
CA VAL A 84 -5.82 5.15 9.57
C VAL A 84 -5.64 6.66 9.53
N HIS A 85 -6.48 7.40 10.26
CA HIS A 85 -6.47 8.86 10.24
C HIS A 85 -5.11 9.47 10.63
N PRO A 86 -4.35 8.95 11.62
CA PRO A 86 -3.02 9.47 11.93
C PRO A 86 -2.01 9.31 10.78
N MET A 87 -2.19 8.30 9.95
CA MET A 87 -1.32 8.04 8.80
C MET A 87 -1.72 8.84 7.56
N LEU A 88 -3.03 9.11 7.41
CA LEU A 88 -3.65 9.86 6.31
C LEU A 88 -4.73 10.80 6.87
N PRO A 89 -4.38 12.02 7.34
CA PRO A 89 -5.30 12.94 8.01
C PRO A 89 -6.18 13.71 7.02
N ILE A 90 -6.99 12.98 6.25
CA ILE A 90 -7.74 13.47 5.09
C ILE A 90 -9.15 13.99 5.41
N LEU A 91 -9.60 13.88 6.65
CA LEU A 91 -10.93 14.32 7.08
C LEU A 91 -10.83 15.50 8.06
N ASP A 92 -11.89 16.29 8.11
CA ASP A 92 -12.27 17.01 9.33
C ASP A 92 -12.93 15.97 10.27
N LEU A 93 -12.09 15.36 11.11
CA LEU A 93 -12.49 14.20 11.90
C LEU A 93 -13.58 14.57 12.92
N SER A 94 -13.50 15.75 13.55
CA SER A 94 -14.48 16.21 14.52
C SER A 94 -15.87 16.34 13.90
N ASN A 95 -15.95 17.02 12.76
CA ASN A 95 -17.20 17.21 12.03
C ASN A 95 -17.74 15.85 11.52
N PHE A 96 -16.87 15.02 10.94
CA PHE A 96 -17.26 13.70 10.44
C PHE A 96 -17.87 12.82 11.55
N LEU A 97 -17.20 12.72 12.70
CA LEU A 97 -17.69 11.92 13.83
C LEU A 97 -18.99 12.47 14.39
N THR A 98 -19.13 13.78 14.53
CA THR A 98 -20.36 14.43 15.02
C THR A 98 -21.55 14.09 14.13
N ILE A 99 -21.39 14.15 12.81
CA ILE A 99 -22.45 13.83 11.84
C ILE A 99 -22.83 12.35 11.92
N VAL A 100 -21.84 11.44 11.93
CA VAL A 100 -22.09 9.99 11.93
C VAL A 100 -22.70 9.52 13.26
N THR A 101 -22.23 10.01 14.40
CA THR A 101 -22.74 9.59 15.72
C THR A 101 -24.16 10.11 15.98
N ARG A 102 -24.52 11.31 15.49
CA ARG A 102 -25.90 11.79 15.55
C ARG A 102 -26.82 11.01 14.63
N GLY A 103 -26.39 10.70 13.41
CA GLY A 103 -27.10 9.85 12.47
C GLY A 103 -28.41 10.41 11.91
N ASP A 104 -28.89 11.57 12.42
CA ASP A 104 -30.19 12.19 12.10
C ASP A 104 -30.14 13.21 10.94
N GLY A 105 -28.95 13.52 10.45
CA GLY A 105 -28.71 14.57 9.46
C GLY A 105 -28.79 16.01 10.02
N GLY A 106 -29.12 16.19 11.30
CA GLY A 106 -29.25 17.51 11.92
C GLY A 106 -27.93 18.23 12.15
N ALA A 107 -26.81 17.51 12.21
CA ALA A 107 -25.47 18.06 12.29
C ALA A 107 -24.82 18.35 10.94
N GLY A 108 -25.50 18.04 9.83
CA GLY A 108 -25.00 18.11 8.47
C GLY A 108 -25.00 16.76 7.78
N GLN A 109 -24.39 16.69 6.61
CA GLN A 109 -24.33 15.46 5.79
C GLN A 109 -22.92 15.24 5.26
N ILE A 110 -22.53 13.96 5.15
CA ILE A 110 -21.25 13.52 4.57
C ILE A 110 -21.48 12.76 3.26
N SER A 111 -20.44 12.59 2.47
CA SER A 111 -20.46 11.70 1.30
C SER A 111 -20.60 10.25 1.74
N LEU A 112 -21.59 9.53 1.20
CA LEU A 112 -21.71 8.08 1.42
C LEU A 112 -20.48 7.32 0.90
N MET A 113 -19.91 7.80 -0.21
CA MET A 113 -18.70 7.20 -0.80
C MET A 113 -17.50 7.32 0.15
N VAL A 114 -17.30 8.48 0.79
CA VAL A 114 -16.28 8.68 1.84
C VAL A 114 -16.57 7.78 3.04
N TYR A 115 -17.83 7.67 3.47
CA TYR A 115 -18.21 6.81 4.58
C TYR A 115 -17.84 5.35 4.32
N GLN A 116 -18.20 4.79 3.15
CA GLN A 116 -17.86 3.41 2.78
C GLN A 116 -16.34 3.19 2.69
N ALA A 117 -15.59 4.20 2.22
CA ALA A 117 -14.13 4.15 2.18
C ALA A 117 -13.48 4.21 3.57
N VAL A 118 -14.06 4.94 4.51
CA VAL A 118 -13.64 4.93 5.93
C VAL A 118 -13.84 3.53 6.51
N MET A 119 -15.01 2.89 6.30
CA MET A 119 -15.27 1.53 6.74
C MET A 119 -14.26 0.54 6.14
N LEU A 120 -14.04 0.61 4.82
CA LEU A 120 -13.05 -0.17 4.07
C LEU A 120 -11.66 -0.11 4.73
N SER A 121 -11.14 1.10 4.92
CA SER A 121 -9.77 1.31 5.39
C SER A 121 -9.55 0.88 6.84
N ALA A 122 -10.62 0.81 7.63
CA ALA A 122 -10.61 0.39 9.03
C ALA A 122 -10.68 -1.15 9.21
N CYS A 123 -11.23 -1.90 8.23
CA CYS A 123 -11.41 -3.36 8.33
C CYS A 123 -10.16 -4.12 8.80
N PRO A 124 -8.93 -3.83 8.32
CA PRO A 124 -7.74 -4.56 8.75
C PRO A 124 -7.46 -4.51 10.25
N PHE A 125 -7.92 -3.46 10.93
CA PHE A 125 -7.57 -3.15 12.32
C PHE A 125 -8.65 -3.54 13.33
N VAL A 126 -9.78 -4.07 12.89
CA VAL A 126 -10.88 -4.53 13.75
C VAL A 126 -10.66 -5.97 14.16
N ASP A 127 -11.06 -6.33 15.40
CA ASP A 127 -11.06 -7.71 15.88
C ASP A 127 -11.95 -8.58 14.97
N ALA A 128 -11.38 -9.67 14.44
CA ALA A 128 -12.05 -10.58 13.50
C ALA A 128 -13.40 -11.06 14.04
N ARG A 129 -13.51 -11.34 15.35
CA ARG A 129 -14.75 -11.78 15.98
C ARG A 129 -15.91 -10.80 15.82
N LYS A 130 -15.63 -9.48 15.73
CA LYS A 130 -16.67 -8.46 15.47
C LYS A 130 -17.15 -8.49 14.04
N LEU A 131 -16.27 -8.83 13.10
CA LEU A 131 -16.62 -9.01 11.69
C LEU A 131 -17.34 -10.33 11.46
N GLU A 132 -16.91 -11.41 12.10
CA GLU A 132 -17.59 -12.73 12.07
C GLU A 132 -19.03 -12.63 12.61
N ALA A 133 -19.28 -11.83 13.65
CA ALA A 133 -20.62 -11.59 14.19
C ALA A 133 -21.58 -10.92 13.18
N GLU A 134 -21.05 -10.25 12.16
CA GLU A 134 -21.80 -9.63 11.05
C GLU A 134 -21.82 -10.52 9.78
N GLY A 135 -21.26 -11.74 9.86
CA GLY A 135 -21.27 -12.71 8.77
C GLY A 135 -20.09 -12.61 7.80
N PHE A 136 -19.05 -11.83 8.11
CA PHE A 136 -17.82 -11.84 7.32
C PHE A 136 -16.92 -13.00 7.74
N GLU A 137 -16.27 -13.65 6.78
CA GLU A 137 -15.36 -14.77 7.03
C GLU A 137 -14.09 -14.30 7.78
N ASP A 138 -13.52 -13.18 7.36
CA ASP A 138 -12.30 -12.58 7.93
C ASP A 138 -12.24 -11.07 7.64
N ASN A 139 -11.16 -10.40 8.09
CA ASN A 139 -10.94 -8.98 7.83
C ASN A 139 -10.83 -8.67 6.32
N ARG A 140 -10.25 -9.57 5.55
CA ARG A 140 -10.08 -9.44 4.10
C ARG A 140 -11.41 -9.51 3.36
N ALA A 141 -12.30 -10.42 3.76
CA ALA A 141 -13.65 -10.51 3.20
C ALA A 141 -14.46 -9.22 3.45
N ALA A 142 -14.40 -8.69 4.68
CA ALA A 142 -15.03 -7.41 5.02
C ALA A 142 -14.44 -6.25 4.19
N LEU A 143 -13.12 -6.17 4.11
CA LEU A 143 -12.42 -5.16 3.30
C LEU A 143 -12.88 -5.20 1.85
N ASN A 144 -12.98 -6.38 1.24
CA ASN A 144 -13.42 -6.53 -0.14
C ASN A 144 -14.89 -6.08 -0.34
N VAL A 145 -15.79 -6.38 0.59
CA VAL A 145 -17.19 -5.93 0.50
C VAL A 145 -17.28 -4.41 0.54
N TYR A 146 -16.63 -3.75 1.49
CA TYR A 146 -16.64 -2.27 1.57
C TYR A 146 -15.91 -1.64 0.38
N PHE A 147 -14.89 -2.29 -0.16
CA PHE A 147 -14.22 -1.85 -1.39
C PHE A 147 -15.18 -1.87 -2.58
N GLN A 148 -15.93 -2.96 -2.79
CA GLN A 148 -16.89 -3.04 -3.88
C GLN A 148 -18.01 -2.01 -3.74
N ARG A 149 -18.47 -1.72 -2.52
CA ARG A 149 -19.46 -0.67 -2.24
C ARG A 149 -18.93 0.73 -2.61
N ALA A 150 -17.73 1.08 -2.14
CA ALA A 150 -17.11 2.36 -2.47
C ALA A 150 -16.83 2.48 -3.97
N LYS A 151 -16.35 1.39 -4.60
CA LYS A 151 -16.09 1.31 -6.05
C LYS A 151 -17.37 1.49 -6.87
N ALA A 152 -18.47 0.84 -6.50
CA ALA A 152 -19.75 0.99 -7.19
C ALA A 152 -20.26 2.44 -7.15
N LEU A 153 -20.13 3.12 -5.99
CA LEU A 153 -20.47 4.53 -5.85
C LEU A 153 -19.61 5.42 -6.75
N TYR A 154 -18.33 5.11 -6.88
CA TYR A 154 -17.40 5.81 -7.78
C TYR A 154 -17.74 5.55 -9.25
N ASP A 155 -17.84 4.30 -9.67
CA ASP A 155 -18.07 3.89 -11.06
C ASP A 155 -19.40 4.42 -11.63
N LEU A 156 -20.41 4.56 -10.77
CA LEU A 156 -21.74 5.04 -11.16
C LEU A 156 -21.93 6.55 -10.92
N ASN A 157 -20.85 7.28 -10.65
CA ASN A 157 -20.83 8.73 -10.46
C ASN A 157 -21.84 9.22 -9.40
N TYR A 158 -21.91 8.52 -8.25
CA TYR A 158 -22.77 8.91 -7.14
C TYR A 158 -22.38 10.27 -6.53
N GLU A 159 -21.08 10.54 -6.46
CA GLU A 159 -20.48 11.74 -5.86
C GLU A 159 -19.93 12.68 -6.93
N SER A 160 -20.19 13.97 -6.76
CA SER A 160 -19.68 15.03 -7.63
C SER A 160 -18.64 15.93 -6.95
N ASP A 161 -18.51 15.87 -5.63
CA ASP A 161 -17.52 16.62 -4.87
C ASP A 161 -16.13 16.03 -5.09
N ALA A 162 -15.28 16.77 -5.80
CA ALA A 162 -13.93 16.31 -6.13
C ALA A 162 -13.04 16.10 -4.88
N MET A 163 -13.27 16.82 -3.76
CA MET A 163 -12.56 16.55 -2.51
C MET A 163 -12.97 15.19 -1.92
N ALA A 164 -14.27 14.88 -1.94
CA ALA A 164 -14.77 13.58 -1.50
C ALA A 164 -14.22 12.44 -2.36
N ILE A 165 -14.06 12.66 -3.69
CA ILE A 165 -13.43 11.69 -4.59
C ILE A 165 -11.95 11.47 -4.22
N VAL A 166 -11.17 12.53 -3.96
CA VAL A 166 -9.77 12.41 -3.50
C VAL A 166 -9.69 11.64 -2.20
N GLN A 167 -10.52 11.98 -1.21
CA GLN A 167 -10.56 11.30 0.09
C GLN A 167 -10.86 9.80 -0.07
N THR A 168 -11.88 9.48 -0.85
CA THR A 168 -12.30 8.08 -1.10
C THR A 168 -11.21 7.29 -1.80
N THR A 169 -10.66 7.80 -2.89
CA THR A 169 -9.68 7.06 -3.71
C THR A 169 -8.34 6.88 -3.00
N LEU A 170 -7.95 7.80 -2.11
CA LEU A 170 -6.84 7.59 -1.18
C LEU A 170 -7.10 6.44 -0.21
N LEU A 171 -8.30 6.34 0.37
CA LEU A 171 -8.65 5.23 1.26
C LEU A 171 -8.79 3.90 0.49
N MET A 172 -9.22 3.93 -0.76
CA MET A 172 -9.28 2.73 -1.60
C MET A 172 -7.90 2.12 -1.88
N THR A 173 -6.80 2.86 -1.70
CA THR A 173 -5.45 2.31 -1.79
C THR A 173 -5.12 1.29 -0.69
N PHE A 174 -5.91 1.20 0.38
CA PHE A 174 -5.79 0.18 1.43
C PHE A 174 -6.25 -1.21 0.96
N SER A 175 -7.04 -1.28 -0.12
CA SER A 175 -7.35 -2.54 -0.79
C SER A 175 -6.16 -2.95 -1.65
N PHE A 176 -5.28 -3.77 -1.09
CA PHE A 176 -4.20 -4.41 -1.83
C PHE A 176 -4.77 -5.63 -2.57
N GLU A 177 -5.39 -5.40 -3.70
CA GLU A 177 -5.78 -6.51 -4.59
C GLU A 177 -4.54 -7.08 -5.30
N ALA A 178 -4.55 -8.39 -5.53
CA ALA A 178 -3.54 -9.04 -6.35
C ALA A 178 -3.48 -8.38 -7.73
N ARG A 179 -2.29 -8.27 -8.31
CA ARG A 179 -1.98 -7.48 -9.52
C ARG A 179 -2.74 -7.83 -10.81
N HIS A 180 -3.54 -8.88 -10.82
CA HIS A 180 -4.42 -9.21 -11.95
C HIS A 180 -5.53 -8.19 -12.16
N ASN A 181 -5.81 -7.35 -11.16
CA ASN A 181 -6.78 -6.29 -11.29
C ASN A 181 -6.08 -5.02 -11.80
N THR A 182 -6.53 -4.49 -12.94
CA THR A 182 -6.06 -3.21 -13.50
C THR A 182 -6.29 -2.04 -12.54
N THR A 183 -7.10 -2.23 -11.50
CA THR A 183 -7.48 -1.25 -10.48
C THR A 183 -6.77 -1.48 -9.14
N ASN A 184 -5.43 -1.58 -9.16
CA ASN A 184 -4.61 -1.73 -7.96
C ASN A 184 -4.41 -0.41 -7.17
N SER A 185 -3.69 -0.45 -6.05
CA SER A 185 -3.41 0.74 -5.22
C SER A 185 -2.73 1.87 -5.99
N TRP A 186 -1.89 1.56 -6.99
CA TRP A 186 -1.25 2.56 -7.84
C TRP A 186 -2.27 3.26 -8.74
N HIS A 187 -3.25 2.53 -9.29
CA HIS A 187 -4.36 3.11 -10.06
C HIS A 187 -5.16 4.10 -9.20
N TRP A 188 -5.61 3.69 -8.01
CA TRP A 188 -6.40 4.54 -7.12
C TRP A 188 -5.65 5.77 -6.63
N SER A 189 -4.35 5.63 -6.32
CA SER A 189 -3.48 6.77 -6.04
C SER A 189 -3.42 7.74 -7.22
N GLY A 190 -3.33 7.23 -8.47
CA GLY A 190 -3.33 8.04 -9.67
C GLY A 190 -4.61 8.84 -9.86
N ILE A 191 -5.76 8.24 -9.58
CA ILE A 191 -7.05 8.95 -9.61
C ILE A 191 -7.07 10.07 -8.58
N ALA A 192 -6.69 9.78 -7.33
CA ALA A 192 -6.61 10.77 -6.26
C ALA A 192 -5.75 11.97 -6.66
N ILE A 193 -4.56 11.72 -7.21
CA ILE A 193 -3.62 12.74 -7.66
C ILE A 193 -4.21 13.58 -8.80
N SER A 194 -4.85 12.94 -9.78
CA SER A 194 -5.46 13.66 -10.91
C SER A 194 -6.55 14.62 -10.44
N TYR A 195 -7.44 14.19 -9.55
CA TYR A 195 -8.44 15.08 -8.95
C TYR A 195 -7.81 16.15 -8.05
N ALA A 196 -6.77 15.82 -7.30
CA ALA A 196 -6.05 16.76 -6.45
C ALA A 196 -5.44 17.92 -7.26
N TYR A 197 -4.81 17.62 -8.40
CA TYR A 197 -4.32 18.65 -9.33
C TYR A 197 -5.47 19.48 -9.90
N ASN A 198 -6.55 18.84 -10.34
CA ASN A 198 -7.70 19.51 -10.93
C ASN A 198 -8.33 20.55 -10.01
N ILE A 199 -8.42 20.27 -8.69
CA ILE A 199 -8.96 21.23 -7.72
C ILE A 199 -7.88 22.12 -7.07
N GLY A 200 -6.64 22.08 -7.57
CA GLY A 200 -5.55 22.96 -7.13
C GLY A 200 -5.03 22.68 -5.73
N LEU A 201 -5.03 21.41 -5.25
CA LEU A 201 -4.45 21.07 -3.93
C LEU A 201 -2.93 21.25 -3.89
N HIS A 202 -2.27 21.13 -5.04
CA HIS A 202 -0.82 21.30 -5.21
C HIS A 202 -0.35 22.76 -5.04
N ILE A 203 -1.27 23.72 -5.04
CA ILE A 203 -0.99 25.13 -4.83
C ILE A 203 -1.19 25.46 -3.34
N ASP A 204 -0.29 26.28 -2.76
CA ASP A 204 -0.42 26.66 -1.34
C ASP A 204 -1.80 27.28 -1.07
N PRO A 205 -2.62 26.67 -0.19
CA PRO A 205 -3.97 27.15 0.08
C PRO A 205 -4.02 28.55 0.72
N GLU A 206 -2.90 29.10 1.19
CA GLU A 206 -2.84 30.48 1.69
C GLU A 206 -2.95 31.52 0.56
N THR A 207 -2.68 31.14 -0.69
CA THR A 207 -2.85 32.01 -1.87
C THR A 207 -4.32 32.24 -2.22
N PHE A 208 -5.24 31.44 -1.67
CA PHE A 208 -6.67 31.55 -1.87
C PHE A 208 -7.35 32.06 -0.59
N GLY A 209 -8.44 32.78 -0.72
CA GLY A 209 -9.21 33.30 0.40
C GLY A 209 -10.07 32.25 1.15
N PHE A 210 -9.59 31.01 1.27
CA PHE A 210 -10.32 29.94 1.95
C PHE A 210 -10.40 30.17 3.46
N GLU A 211 -11.45 29.66 4.10
CA GLU A 211 -11.58 29.59 5.54
C GLU A 211 -10.42 28.78 6.18
N PRO A 212 -9.98 29.12 7.40
CA PRO A 212 -8.84 28.48 8.04
C PRO A 212 -8.93 26.96 8.14
N SER A 213 -10.10 26.41 8.47
CA SER A 213 -10.35 24.97 8.55
C SER A 213 -10.17 24.29 7.18
N LEU A 214 -10.70 24.90 6.12
CA LEU A 214 -10.55 24.40 4.76
C LEU A 214 -9.11 24.48 4.26
N ARG A 215 -8.35 25.55 4.60
CA ARG A 215 -6.92 25.67 4.27
C ARG A 215 -6.11 24.53 4.88
N LYS A 216 -6.32 24.23 6.17
CA LYS A 216 -5.67 23.11 6.87
C LYS A 216 -6.01 21.78 6.19
N LEU A 217 -7.30 21.52 5.93
CA LEU A 217 -7.73 20.28 5.28
C LEU A 217 -7.13 20.11 3.89
N ARG A 218 -7.12 21.18 3.06
CA ARG A 218 -6.51 21.14 1.71
C ARG A 218 -5.03 20.84 1.76
N ARG A 219 -4.28 21.42 2.72
CA ARG A 219 -2.85 21.14 2.91
C ARG A 219 -2.62 19.70 3.34
N ARG A 220 -3.36 19.18 4.32
CA ARG A 220 -3.29 17.78 4.74
C ARG A 220 -3.62 16.83 3.60
N LEU A 221 -4.65 17.13 2.81
CA LEU A 221 -5.08 16.28 1.71
C LEU A 221 -4.03 16.21 0.58
N TRP A 222 -3.38 17.34 0.24
CA TRP A 222 -2.26 17.31 -0.70
C TRP A 222 -1.12 16.44 -0.23
N TRP A 223 -0.67 16.64 1.02
CA TRP A 223 0.43 15.84 1.57
C TRP A 223 0.04 14.37 1.76
N ALA A 224 -1.22 14.05 1.99
CA ALA A 224 -1.70 12.68 1.99
C ALA A 224 -1.58 12.04 0.59
N CYS A 225 -1.92 12.77 -0.50
CA CYS A 225 -1.67 12.32 -1.87
C CYS A 225 -0.17 12.04 -2.10
N PHE A 226 0.69 12.99 -1.71
CA PHE A 226 2.15 12.84 -1.85
C PHE A 226 2.68 11.64 -1.07
N MET A 227 2.35 11.52 0.22
CA MET A 227 2.78 10.39 1.05
C MET A 227 2.33 9.05 0.47
N GLN A 228 1.07 8.98 0.04
CA GLN A 228 0.51 7.72 -0.49
C GLN A 228 1.16 7.34 -1.82
N ASP A 229 1.47 8.31 -2.68
CA ASP A 229 2.19 8.07 -3.94
C ASP A 229 3.58 7.47 -3.69
N GLN A 230 4.35 8.02 -2.74
CA GLN A 230 5.66 7.48 -2.38
C GLN A 230 5.57 6.10 -1.72
N MET A 231 4.57 5.88 -0.84
CA MET A 231 4.37 4.60 -0.17
C MET A 231 3.95 3.49 -1.13
N VAL A 232 3.05 3.79 -2.06
CA VAL A 232 2.66 2.85 -3.12
C VAL A 232 3.86 2.55 -4.03
N GLY A 233 4.65 3.57 -4.37
CA GLY A 233 5.90 3.38 -5.14
C GLY A 233 6.88 2.43 -4.43
N LEU A 234 7.08 2.61 -3.13
CA LEU A 234 7.95 1.75 -2.32
C LEU A 234 7.42 0.30 -2.26
N ALA A 235 6.09 0.14 -2.11
CA ALA A 235 5.45 -1.16 -1.98
C ALA A 235 5.39 -1.95 -3.28
N THR A 236 5.14 -1.28 -4.40
CA THR A 236 4.83 -1.92 -5.69
C THR A 236 5.94 -1.79 -6.73
N ARG A 237 6.99 -1.03 -6.44
CA ARG A 237 8.01 -0.59 -7.40
C ARG A 237 7.46 0.13 -8.63
N GLN A 238 6.22 0.61 -8.58
CA GLN A 238 5.68 1.46 -9.63
C GLN A 238 6.13 2.91 -9.43
N PRO A 239 6.43 3.67 -10.50
CA PRO A 239 6.98 5.02 -10.36
C PRO A 239 5.98 5.96 -9.70
N PRO A 240 6.40 6.72 -8.68
CA PRO A 240 5.59 7.82 -8.15
C PRO A 240 5.31 8.86 -9.24
N ARG A 241 4.15 9.53 -9.11
CA ARG A 241 3.67 10.51 -10.08
C ARG A 241 3.98 11.95 -9.69
N ILE A 242 4.07 12.23 -8.38
CA ILE A 242 4.31 13.58 -7.86
C ILE A 242 5.81 13.79 -7.68
N ARG A 243 6.35 14.84 -8.32
CA ARG A 243 7.71 15.30 -8.14
C ARG A 243 7.74 16.51 -7.21
N LYS A 244 8.86 16.72 -6.52
CA LYS A 244 9.01 17.80 -5.56
C LYS A 244 8.81 19.19 -6.17
N ASP A 245 9.14 19.37 -7.44
CA ASP A 245 9.08 20.65 -8.14
C ASP A 245 7.69 20.94 -8.75
N ASP A 246 6.76 19.99 -8.67
CA ASP A 246 5.43 20.09 -9.28
C ASP A 246 4.41 20.84 -8.40
N PHE A 247 4.78 21.29 -7.19
CA PHE A 247 3.85 21.90 -6.24
C PHE A 247 4.48 22.99 -5.38
N SER A 248 3.61 23.90 -4.88
CA SER A 248 4.00 25.01 -4.00
C SER A 248 3.45 24.90 -2.57
N THR A 249 2.68 23.85 -2.28
CA THR A 249 2.07 23.64 -0.97
C THR A 249 3.14 23.46 0.10
N LYS A 250 3.14 24.34 1.12
CA LYS A 250 4.10 24.30 2.22
C LYS A 250 4.00 23.01 3.02
N MET A 251 5.14 22.60 3.61
CA MET A 251 5.22 21.43 4.51
C MET A 251 4.20 21.52 5.63
N LEU A 252 3.67 20.35 6.05
CA LEU A 252 2.78 20.22 7.21
C LEU A 252 3.45 20.76 8.48
N GLN A 253 2.65 21.41 9.30
CA GLN A 253 3.01 21.95 10.61
C GLN A 253 1.95 21.54 11.64
N ASP A 254 2.27 21.57 12.93
CA ASP A 254 1.35 21.21 14.01
C ASP A 254 0.02 21.94 13.92
N ARG A 255 0.03 23.22 13.52
CA ARG A 255 -1.16 24.05 13.32
C ARG A 255 -2.10 23.57 12.21
N ASP A 256 -1.65 22.69 11.33
CA ASP A 256 -2.46 22.11 10.26
C ASP A 256 -3.35 20.95 10.76
N PHE A 257 -3.11 20.49 11.98
CA PHE A 257 -3.88 19.43 12.63
C PHE A 257 -4.80 20.04 13.67
N ASP A 258 -6.07 19.65 13.60
CA ASP A 258 -7.05 20.06 14.59
C ASP A 258 -7.12 18.99 15.69
N VAL A 259 -6.88 19.41 16.92
CA VAL A 259 -7.08 18.56 18.09
C VAL A 259 -8.56 18.64 18.46
N PHE A 260 -9.28 17.56 18.24
CA PHE A 260 -10.66 17.51 18.69
C PHE A 260 -10.72 17.20 20.19
N THR A 261 -11.55 17.95 20.87
CA THR A 261 -11.89 17.72 22.27
C THR A 261 -13.34 17.31 22.36
N ASP A 262 -13.67 16.47 23.32
CA ASP A 262 -15.05 16.05 23.60
C ASP A 262 -15.48 16.64 24.96
N PRO A 263 -15.75 17.97 25.01
CA PRO A 263 -16.02 18.65 26.29
C PRO A 263 -17.26 18.13 27.01
N GLN A 264 -18.17 17.48 26.28
CA GLN A 264 -19.43 16.97 26.80
C GLN A 264 -19.42 15.44 27.01
N GLY A 265 -18.33 14.77 26.67
CA GLY A 265 -18.20 13.30 26.81
C GLY A 265 -19.07 12.48 25.85
N HIS A 266 -19.64 13.11 24.82
CA HIS A 266 -20.52 12.42 23.87
C HIS A 266 -19.77 11.37 23.05
N LEU A 267 -18.55 11.70 22.58
CA LEU A 267 -17.73 10.78 21.80
C LEU A 267 -17.11 9.69 22.66
N ALA A 268 -16.77 9.98 23.91
CA ALA A 268 -16.22 8.99 24.84
C ALA A 268 -17.19 7.84 25.13
N ALA A 269 -18.50 8.10 25.07
CA ALA A 269 -19.51 7.05 25.20
C ALA A 269 -19.53 6.10 24.00
N TRP A 270 -19.20 6.58 22.79
CA TRP A 270 -19.14 5.80 21.56
C TRP A 270 -17.77 5.13 21.36
N PHE A 271 -16.71 5.80 21.78
CA PHE A 271 -15.32 5.40 21.55
C PHE A 271 -14.54 5.36 22.88
N PRO A 272 -14.63 4.25 23.64
CA PRO A 272 -13.97 4.11 24.93
C PRO A 272 -12.44 4.26 24.91
N ARG A 273 -11.83 4.03 23.75
CA ARG A 273 -10.39 4.16 23.53
C ARG A 273 -10.03 5.44 22.74
N LEU A 274 -10.87 6.45 22.84
CA LEU A 274 -10.62 7.71 22.17
C LEU A 274 -9.24 8.27 22.57
N ILE A 275 -8.42 8.59 21.58
CA ILE A 275 -7.09 9.15 21.79
C ILE A 275 -7.19 10.54 22.45
N THR A 276 -6.39 10.76 23.47
CA THR A 276 -6.35 12.04 24.21
C THR A 276 -5.80 13.16 23.33
N ALA A 277 -6.02 14.43 23.74
CA ALA A 277 -5.48 15.59 23.04
C ALA A 277 -3.95 15.51 22.90
N GLY A 278 -3.24 15.09 23.95
CA GLY A 278 -1.78 14.89 23.89
C GLY A 278 -1.37 13.81 22.88
N GLN A 279 -2.07 12.69 22.87
CA GLN A 279 -1.82 11.63 21.87
C GLN A 279 -2.12 12.09 20.43
N GLN A 280 -3.16 12.91 20.23
CA GLN A 280 -3.43 13.49 18.91
C GLN A 280 -2.29 14.39 18.43
N GLN A 281 -1.69 15.18 19.33
CA GLN A 281 -0.51 16.00 19.01
C GLN A 281 0.72 15.14 18.68
N GLU A 282 0.98 14.07 19.45
CA GLU A 282 2.06 13.13 19.15
C GLU A 282 1.86 12.44 17.79
N LEU A 283 0.64 12.02 17.47
CA LEU A 283 0.31 11.42 16.15
C LEU A 283 0.46 12.43 15.01
N ALA A 284 0.12 13.71 15.23
CA ALA A 284 0.36 14.77 14.25
C ALA A 284 1.87 14.95 13.97
N LEU A 285 2.71 14.96 15.01
CA LEU A 285 4.16 14.99 14.87
C LEU A 285 4.68 13.78 14.07
N LEU A 286 4.19 12.56 14.35
CA LEU A 286 4.57 11.36 13.60
C LEU A 286 4.15 11.45 12.12
N CYS A 287 2.99 12.03 11.82
CA CYS A 287 2.56 12.27 10.44
C CYS A 287 3.48 13.27 9.72
N ILE A 288 3.91 14.35 10.40
CA ILE A 288 4.87 15.33 9.86
C ILE A 288 6.20 14.64 9.57
N GLU A 289 6.72 13.83 10.49
CA GLU A 289 7.99 13.12 10.30
C GLU A 289 7.89 12.08 9.16
N LYS A 290 6.76 11.37 9.03
CA LYS A 290 6.49 10.52 7.87
C LYS A 290 6.51 11.32 6.56
N THR A 291 5.93 12.51 6.55
CA THR A 291 5.93 13.38 5.38
C THR A 291 7.34 13.79 4.97
N LYS A 292 8.20 14.16 5.94
CA LYS A 292 9.63 14.47 5.69
C LYS A 292 10.38 13.25 5.14
N LEU A 293 10.14 12.06 5.70
CA LEU A 293 10.72 10.82 5.18
C LEU A 293 10.27 10.54 3.73
N CYS A 294 8.99 10.78 3.39
CA CYS A 294 8.50 10.63 2.03
C CYS A 294 9.18 11.59 1.05
N VAL A 295 9.60 12.79 1.48
CA VAL A 295 10.41 13.70 0.64
C VAL A 295 11.78 13.09 0.34
N ILE A 296 12.41 12.42 1.30
CA ILE A 296 13.69 11.71 1.07
C ILE A 296 13.46 10.51 0.12
N ILE A 297 12.38 9.75 0.31
CA ILE A 297 12.02 8.64 -0.59
C ILE A 297 11.86 9.13 -2.03
N SER A 298 11.20 10.27 -2.23
CA SER A 298 11.04 10.87 -3.57
C SER A 298 12.37 11.19 -4.23
N LYS A 299 13.36 11.71 -3.46
CA LYS A 299 14.72 11.94 -3.96
C LYS A 299 15.42 10.63 -4.33
N ILE A 300 15.32 9.59 -3.48
CA ILE A 300 15.89 8.28 -3.75
C ILE A 300 15.36 7.71 -5.07
N PHE A 301 14.03 7.73 -5.26
CA PHE A 301 13.44 7.24 -6.51
C PHE A 301 13.87 8.07 -7.72
N HIS A 302 13.93 9.40 -7.57
CA HIS A 302 14.36 10.27 -8.66
C HIS A 302 15.83 10.03 -9.03
N ASP A 303 16.72 9.94 -8.04
CA ASP A 303 18.17 9.92 -8.26
C ASP A 303 18.71 8.53 -8.57
N HIS A 304 18.18 7.49 -7.91
CA HIS A 304 18.75 6.13 -7.97
C HIS A 304 17.94 5.13 -8.79
N TYR A 305 16.71 5.48 -9.22
CA TYR A 305 15.84 4.57 -9.95
C TYR A 305 15.37 5.18 -11.28
N THR A 306 15.10 4.31 -12.24
CA THR A 306 14.49 4.65 -13.53
C THR A 306 13.28 3.76 -13.78
N ALA A 307 12.27 4.30 -14.45
CA ALA A 307 11.08 3.55 -14.79
C ALA A 307 11.25 2.87 -16.16
N LEU A 308 11.17 1.56 -16.19
CA LEU A 308 11.31 0.76 -17.41
C LEU A 308 10.13 -0.21 -17.54
N TYR A 309 9.80 -0.58 -18.76
CA TYR A 309 8.91 -1.70 -19.05
C TYR A 309 9.74 -3.00 -19.05
N LYS A 310 9.18 -4.08 -18.52
CA LYS A 310 9.82 -5.40 -18.54
C LYS A 310 10.08 -5.85 -19.98
N ASP A 311 11.25 -6.45 -20.21
CA ASP A 311 11.90 -6.68 -21.49
C ASP A 311 11.17 -7.53 -22.56
N GLU A 312 11.76 -7.50 -23.78
CA GLU A 312 11.24 -7.94 -25.06
C GLU A 312 10.96 -9.45 -25.22
N GLU A 313 11.53 -10.32 -24.39
CA GLU A 313 11.29 -11.77 -24.50
C GLU A 313 9.87 -12.20 -24.12
N SER A 314 9.18 -11.40 -23.30
CA SER A 314 7.75 -11.55 -22.99
C SER A 314 6.80 -11.05 -24.08
N ARG A 315 7.30 -10.63 -25.25
CA ARG A 315 6.47 -10.11 -26.36
C ARG A 315 5.48 -11.12 -26.95
N LYS A 316 5.55 -12.39 -26.57
CA LYS A 316 4.70 -13.47 -27.12
C LYS A 316 3.40 -13.68 -26.32
N SER A 317 3.28 -13.15 -25.11
CA SER A 317 2.02 -13.18 -24.36
C SER A 317 1.38 -11.80 -24.35
N SER A 318 0.07 -11.75 -24.54
CA SER A 318 -0.77 -10.53 -24.61
C SER A 318 -0.88 -9.76 -23.31
N ASP A 319 0.02 -9.96 -22.36
CA ASP A 319 -0.11 -9.51 -20.99
C ASP A 319 0.38 -8.07 -20.78
N LEU A 320 -0.42 -7.33 -20.02
CA LEU A 320 -0.20 -5.94 -19.65
C LEU A 320 1.20 -5.73 -19.04
N ARG A 321 2.04 -4.99 -19.75
CA ARG A 321 3.39 -4.65 -19.31
C ARG A 321 3.33 -3.68 -18.13
N ALA A 322 3.81 -4.10 -16.96
CA ALA A 322 3.93 -3.22 -15.82
C ALA A 322 5.14 -2.29 -15.98
N LEU A 323 4.92 -0.99 -15.80
CA LEU A 323 6.00 -0.01 -15.65
C LEU A 323 6.57 -0.12 -14.24
N LEU A 324 7.84 -0.48 -14.12
CA LEU A 324 8.49 -0.72 -12.83
C LEU A 324 9.75 0.14 -12.65
N LEU A 325 10.08 0.40 -11.39
CA LEU A 325 11.32 1.05 -11.00
C LEU A 325 12.48 0.05 -10.98
N TYR A 326 13.51 0.34 -11.73
CA TYR A 326 14.77 -0.39 -11.75
C TYR A 326 15.90 0.51 -11.26
N PRO A 327 16.90 -0.03 -10.55
CA PRO A 327 18.09 0.74 -10.19
C PRO A 327 18.76 1.33 -11.43
N LYS A 328 19.21 2.58 -11.35
CA LYS A 328 20.05 3.18 -12.39
C LYS A 328 21.44 2.53 -12.34
N PRO A 329 22.04 2.18 -13.49
CA PRO A 329 23.39 1.63 -13.54
C PRO A 329 24.43 2.54 -12.85
N THR A 330 25.46 1.94 -12.29
CA THR A 330 26.63 2.67 -11.75
C THR A 330 27.32 3.47 -12.87
N GLY A 331 27.77 4.70 -12.57
CA GLY A 331 28.47 5.55 -13.56
C GLY A 331 27.58 6.48 -14.38
N THR A 332 26.28 6.54 -14.16
CA THR A 332 25.34 7.44 -14.90
C THR A 332 25.29 8.88 -14.37
N GLY A 333 26.30 9.32 -13.59
CA GLY A 333 26.29 10.67 -12.99
C GLY A 333 25.28 10.85 -11.85
N LYS A 334 24.72 9.75 -11.32
CA LYS A 334 23.85 9.80 -10.14
C LYS A 334 24.62 10.28 -8.91
N PRO A 335 23.99 11.03 -7.99
CA PRO A 335 24.59 11.33 -6.69
C PRO A 335 24.98 10.04 -5.96
N SER A 336 26.03 10.11 -5.13
CA SER A 336 26.39 8.97 -4.28
C SER A 336 25.25 8.65 -3.31
N ALA A 337 24.95 7.36 -3.11
CA ALA A 337 24.00 6.94 -2.09
C ALA A 337 24.36 7.41 -0.68
N SER A 338 25.65 7.67 -0.42
CA SER A 338 26.10 8.19 0.87
C SER A 338 25.45 9.54 1.24
N VAL A 339 25.23 10.42 0.27
CA VAL A 339 24.60 11.74 0.53
C VAL A 339 23.16 11.57 1.02
N LEU A 340 22.40 10.68 0.39
CA LEU A 340 21.03 10.40 0.81
C LEU A 340 20.97 9.55 2.08
N ASP A 341 21.96 8.70 2.33
CA ASP A 341 22.09 7.96 3.60
C ASP A 341 22.40 8.91 4.76
N ASP A 342 23.28 9.92 4.56
CA ASP A 342 23.53 10.97 5.55
C ASP A 342 22.26 11.78 5.84
N GLU A 343 21.45 12.11 4.82
CA GLU A 343 20.15 12.76 5.01
C GLU A 343 19.15 11.88 5.78
N LEU A 344 19.11 10.58 5.47
CA LEU A 344 18.31 9.59 6.21
C LEU A 344 18.75 9.46 7.67
N MET A 345 20.06 9.40 7.93
CA MET A 345 20.60 9.33 9.28
C MET A 345 20.33 10.64 10.05
N ALA A 346 20.52 11.79 9.43
CA ALA A 346 20.21 13.08 10.04
C ALA A 346 18.73 13.20 10.42
N TRP A 347 17.83 12.78 9.52
CA TRP A 347 16.39 12.71 9.82
C TRP A 347 16.11 11.77 11.00
N ASN A 348 16.68 10.56 11.02
CA ASN A 348 16.46 9.60 12.11
C ASN A 348 16.97 10.12 13.48
N ASN A 349 18.10 10.84 13.49
CA ASN A 349 18.66 11.41 14.71
C ASN A 349 17.87 12.63 15.22
N ALA A 350 17.15 13.31 14.32
CA ALA A 350 16.31 14.47 14.65
C ALA A 350 14.85 14.09 15.00
N LEU A 351 14.51 12.80 15.07
CA LEU A 351 13.17 12.35 15.41
C LEU A 351 12.70 12.87 16.77
N PRO A 352 11.39 13.17 16.94
CA PRO A 352 10.82 13.61 18.20
C PRO A 352 11.08 12.64 19.35
N GLN A 353 11.11 13.16 20.58
CA GLN A 353 11.38 12.36 21.79
C GLN A 353 10.42 11.17 21.95
N VAL A 354 9.19 11.30 21.53
CA VAL A 354 8.19 10.20 21.55
C VAL A 354 8.66 9.00 20.75
N VAL A 355 9.35 9.19 19.62
CA VAL A 355 9.92 8.10 18.82
C VAL A 355 11.20 7.57 19.44
N GLN A 356 12.08 8.48 19.89
CA GLN A 356 13.37 8.10 20.50
C GLN A 356 13.19 7.27 21.78
N GLN A 357 12.13 7.52 22.55
CA GLN A 357 11.79 6.79 23.76
C GLN A 357 10.92 5.55 23.52
N SER A 358 10.39 5.39 22.31
CA SER A 358 9.57 4.24 21.94
C SER A 358 10.39 2.94 21.98
N PRO A 359 9.77 1.79 22.37
CA PRO A 359 10.40 0.47 22.25
C PRO A 359 10.94 0.15 20.85
N ALA A 360 10.42 0.79 19.80
CA ALA A 360 10.92 0.63 18.44
C ALA A 360 12.42 0.98 18.30
N LEU A 361 12.89 2.03 19.01
CA LEU A 361 14.28 2.46 19.00
C LEU A 361 15.01 2.17 20.32
N ASN A 362 14.31 2.22 21.45
CA ASN A 362 14.91 2.07 22.78
C ASN A 362 14.58 0.71 23.41
N GLN A 363 15.48 -0.25 23.23
CA GLN A 363 15.32 -1.62 23.73
C GLN A 363 15.33 -1.73 25.27
N THR A 364 15.83 -0.71 25.99
CA THR A 364 15.88 -0.73 27.46
C THR A 364 14.54 -0.45 28.11
N ASN A 365 13.57 0.07 27.39
CA ASN A 365 12.22 0.37 27.85
C ASN A 365 11.26 -0.84 27.72
N THR A 366 11.77 -2.06 27.88
CA THR A 366 10.95 -3.30 27.89
C THR A 366 10.11 -3.46 29.17
N ALA A 367 10.04 -2.44 30.03
CA ALA A 367 9.09 -2.45 31.14
C ALA A 367 7.68 -2.73 30.61
N LEU A 368 6.97 -3.63 31.29
CA LEU A 368 5.60 -4.13 31.06
C LEU A 368 4.51 -3.02 31.02
N GLY A 369 4.84 -1.82 30.50
CA GLY A 369 3.88 -0.75 30.22
C GLY A 369 2.89 -1.15 29.12
N SER A 370 1.69 -0.66 29.21
CA SER A 370 0.67 -0.90 28.19
C SER A 370 1.15 -0.37 26.84
N PHE A 371 1.29 -1.25 25.85
CA PHE A 371 1.62 -0.89 24.47
C PHE A 371 0.52 0.00 23.88
N SER A 372 0.86 1.20 23.53
CA SER A 372 -0.06 2.26 23.12
C SER A 372 -0.27 2.31 21.59
N VAL A 373 -1.28 3.05 21.15
CA VAL A 373 -1.47 3.38 19.73
C VAL A 373 -0.26 4.14 19.16
N ILE A 374 0.35 5.02 19.98
CA ILE A 374 1.53 5.77 19.58
C ILE A 374 2.70 4.84 19.25
N ASP A 375 2.91 3.79 20.06
CA ASP A 375 3.97 2.81 19.80
C ASP A 375 3.81 2.15 18.43
N VAL A 376 2.58 1.78 18.04
CA VAL A 376 2.29 1.20 16.72
C VAL A 376 2.78 2.13 15.60
N HIS A 377 2.48 3.43 15.71
CA HIS A 377 2.89 4.42 14.70
C HIS A 377 4.40 4.67 14.71
N CYS A 378 5.04 4.63 15.89
CA CYS A 378 6.50 4.69 15.99
C CYS A 378 7.16 3.48 15.30
N TYR A 379 6.64 2.27 15.53
CA TYR A 379 7.12 1.08 14.83
C TYR A 379 6.91 1.18 13.32
N ALA A 380 5.73 1.63 12.87
CA ALA A 380 5.46 1.82 11.44
C ALA A 380 6.45 2.80 10.80
N LEU A 381 6.73 3.93 11.45
CA LEU A 381 7.68 4.93 10.96
C LEU A 381 9.11 4.35 10.87
N CYS A 382 9.56 3.64 11.91
CA CYS A 382 10.87 2.99 11.93
C CYS A 382 11.00 1.88 10.88
N LEU A 383 9.95 1.09 10.66
CA LEU A 383 9.92 0.06 9.61
C LEU A 383 10.04 0.68 8.21
N ILE A 384 9.33 1.79 7.95
CA ILE A 384 9.44 2.52 6.68
C ILE A 384 10.89 3.00 6.49
N TYR A 385 11.49 3.64 7.50
CA TYR A 385 12.88 4.09 7.44
C TYR A 385 13.85 2.96 7.08
N ARG A 386 13.73 1.79 7.73
CA ARG A 386 14.60 0.63 7.43
C ARG A 386 14.34 0.06 6.04
N ALA A 387 13.08 0.00 5.58
CA ALA A 387 12.75 -0.42 4.22
C ALA A 387 13.36 0.52 3.16
N VAL A 388 13.35 1.83 3.42
CA VAL A 388 13.98 2.85 2.57
C VAL A 388 15.51 2.69 2.55
N THR A 389 16.12 2.42 3.72
CA THR A 389 17.57 2.11 3.80
C THR A 389 17.92 0.90 2.94
N LEU A 390 17.09 -0.18 2.96
CA LEU A 390 17.26 -1.33 2.07
C LEU A 390 17.14 -0.95 0.59
N ALA A 391 16.14 -0.14 0.24
CA ALA A 391 15.95 0.30 -1.14
C ALA A 391 17.15 1.13 -1.65
N LEU A 392 17.72 2.00 -0.81
CA LEU A 392 18.85 2.84 -1.18
C LEU A 392 20.14 2.04 -1.42
N HIS A 393 20.49 1.13 -0.49
CA HIS A 393 21.82 0.49 -0.49
C HIS A 393 21.88 -0.82 -1.25
N ARG A 394 20.74 -1.50 -1.46
CA ARG A 394 20.74 -2.80 -2.16
C ARG A 394 21.37 -2.77 -3.54
N PRO A 395 21.10 -1.79 -4.42
CA PRO A 395 21.72 -1.76 -5.75
C PRO A 395 23.24 -1.71 -5.68
N GLU A 396 23.81 -0.84 -4.82
CA GLU A 396 25.26 -0.72 -4.68
C GLU A 396 25.90 -1.96 -4.05
N ALA A 397 25.21 -2.60 -3.09
CA ALA A 397 25.66 -3.86 -2.49
C ALA A 397 25.78 -4.99 -3.53
N GLN A 398 25.03 -4.92 -4.63
CA GLN A 398 25.00 -5.94 -5.69
C GLN A 398 25.96 -5.64 -6.85
N GLU A 399 26.03 -4.39 -7.29
CA GLU A 399 26.76 -3.98 -8.49
C GLU A 399 28.27 -3.74 -8.25
N ALA A 400 28.66 -3.39 -7.00
CA ALA A 400 30.05 -3.07 -6.70
C ALA A 400 30.95 -4.29 -6.93
N THR A 401 31.92 -4.17 -7.85
CA THR A 401 32.90 -5.22 -8.17
C THR A 401 34.05 -5.28 -7.16
N ALA A 402 34.41 -4.13 -6.57
CA ALA A 402 35.45 -4.05 -5.55
C ALA A 402 34.87 -4.32 -4.15
N ILE A 403 35.56 -5.15 -3.37
CA ILE A 403 35.14 -5.51 -2.00
C ILE A 403 35.04 -4.27 -1.10
N GLN A 404 35.93 -3.31 -1.29
CA GLN A 404 35.97 -2.08 -0.50
C GLN A 404 34.72 -1.21 -0.69
N ASP A 405 34.22 -1.08 -1.91
CA ASP A 405 33.03 -0.28 -2.25
C ASP A 405 31.73 -0.97 -1.80
N ARG A 406 31.78 -2.27 -1.66
CA ARG A 406 30.65 -3.14 -1.32
C ARG A 406 30.39 -3.23 0.17
N TRP A 407 31.42 -3.06 1.00
CA TRP A 407 31.34 -3.30 2.44
C TRP A 407 30.27 -2.45 3.13
N TYR A 408 30.27 -1.15 2.90
CA TYR A 408 29.33 -0.23 3.58
C TYR A 408 27.87 -0.46 3.18
N PRO A 409 27.50 -0.52 1.87
CA PRO A 409 26.15 -0.85 1.45
C PRO A 409 25.66 -2.20 1.98
N LEU A 410 26.50 -3.22 1.97
CA LEU A 410 26.16 -4.55 2.47
C LEU A 410 25.91 -4.54 3.99
N MET A 411 26.73 -3.86 4.76
CA MET A 411 26.56 -3.69 6.20
C MET A 411 25.24 -2.94 6.50
N ARG A 412 24.93 -1.86 5.77
CA ARG A 412 23.69 -1.10 5.92
C ARG A 412 22.44 -1.95 5.62
N THR A 413 22.48 -2.73 4.53
CA THR A 413 21.39 -3.63 4.16
C THR A 413 21.17 -4.73 5.21
N ARG A 414 22.20 -5.41 5.65
CA ARG A 414 22.12 -6.47 6.66
C ARG A 414 21.62 -5.92 8.01
N THR A 415 22.12 -4.78 8.44
CA THR A 415 21.66 -4.12 9.67
C THR A 415 20.18 -3.74 9.58
N ALA A 416 19.74 -3.14 8.47
CA ALA A 416 18.34 -2.79 8.29
C ALA A 416 17.42 -4.03 8.30
N ALA A 417 17.82 -5.13 7.65
CA ALA A 417 17.07 -6.38 7.66
C ALA A 417 16.94 -7.00 9.06
N LYS A 418 18.04 -7.01 9.84
CA LYS A 418 18.03 -7.48 11.25
C LYS A 418 17.10 -6.65 12.11
N GLU A 419 17.16 -5.31 12.00
CA GLU A 419 16.30 -4.41 12.77
C GLU A 419 14.82 -4.54 12.39
N ILE A 420 14.49 -4.68 11.09
CA ILE A 420 13.12 -4.98 10.65
C ILE A 420 12.62 -6.25 11.34
N THR A 421 13.40 -7.32 11.28
CA THR A 421 13.00 -8.62 11.86
C THR A 421 12.85 -8.52 13.38
N ARG A 422 13.72 -7.78 14.07
CA ARG A 422 13.62 -7.54 15.51
C ARG A 422 12.30 -6.85 15.88
N MET A 423 12.01 -5.73 15.19
CA MET A 423 10.77 -4.96 15.42
C MET A 423 9.52 -5.80 15.14
N LEU A 424 9.52 -6.54 14.04
CA LEU A 424 8.39 -7.39 13.67
C LEU A 424 8.20 -8.55 14.65
N ALA A 425 9.27 -9.21 15.11
CA ALA A 425 9.22 -10.27 16.10
C ALA A 425 8.72 -9.75 17.45
N GLU A 426 9.11 -8.55 17.86
CA GLU A 426 8.61 -7.93 19.09
C GLU A 426 7.11 -7.64 19.01
N LEU A 427 6.63 -7.09 17.88
CA LEU A 427 5.21 -6.86 17.66
C LEU A 427 4.41 -8.17 17.60
N HIS A 428 4.99 -9.22 17.02
CA HIS A 428 4.40 -10.55 16.98
C HIS A 428 4.25 -11.14 18.40
N SER A 429 5.30 -11.09 19.22
CA SER A 429 5.25 -11.59 20.61
C SER A 429 4.24 -10.83 21.49
N ARG A 430 3.96 -9.57 21.15
CA ARG A 430 2.95 -8.74 21.82
C ARG A 430 1.53 -8.89 21.24
N GLY A 431 1.33 -9.70 20.18
CA GLY A 431 0.06 -9.85 19.48
C GLY A 431 -0.41 -8.55 18.78
N ARG A 432 0.53 -7.68 18.34
CA ARG A 432 0.25 -6.34 17.79
C ARG A 432 0.52 -6.21 16.30
N VAL A 433 0.92 -7.28 15.63
CA VAL A 433 1.21 -7.27 14.18
C VAL A 433 0.00 -6.80 13.37
N ARG A 434 -1.21 -7.24 13.74
CA ARG A 434 -2.46 -6.84 13.05
C ARG A 434 -2.81 -5.36 13.21
N SER A 435 -2.20 -4.65 14.14
CA SER A 435 -2.36 -3.19 14.29
C SER A 435 -1.48 -2.39 13.33
N LEU A 436 -0.56 -3.05 12.63
CA LEU A 436 0.33 -2.40 11.69
C LEU A 436 -0.32 -2.24 10.30
N PRO A 437 -0.07 -1.13 9.60
CA PRO A 437 -0.49 -0.97 8.21
C PRO A 437 0.28 -1.92 7.29
N VAL A 438 -0.20 -2.06 6.05
CA VAL A 438 0.40 -2.92 5.01
C VAL A 438 1.92 -2.70 4.78
N VAL A 439 2.48 -1.59 5.21
CA VAL A 439 3.93 -1.31 5.17
C VAL A 439 4.78 -2.40 5.84
N CYS A 440 4.22 -3.18 6.76
CA CYS A 440 4.92 -4.31 7.38
C CYS A 440 5.24 -5.41 6.39
N ILE A 441 4.32 -5.70 5.47
CA ILE A 441 4.57 -6.65 4.38
C ILE A 441 5.71 -6.11 3.51
N VAL A 442 5.64 -4.82 3.16
CA VAL A 442 6.67 -4.14 2.34
C VAL A 442 8.05 -4.19 2.99
N ALA A 443 8.13 -4.16 4.32
CA ALA A 443 9.40 -4.25 5.05
C ALA A 443 9.86 -5.71 5.27
N ALA A 444 8.92 -6.62 5.56
CA ALA A 444 9.22 -8.02 5.90
C ALA A 444 9.85 -8.79 4.73
N ILE A 445 9.34 -8.59 3.50
CA ILE A 445 9.80 -9.34 2.32
C ILE A 445 11.28 -9.08 2.02
N PRO A 446 11.76 -7.84 1.81
CA PRO A 446 13.16 -7.60 1.52
C PRO A 446 14.08 -8.05 2.68
N ALA A 447 13.63 -7.94 3.93
CA ALA A 447 14.40 -8.47 5.07
C ALA A 447 14.52 -9.99 5.02
N ALA A 448 13.43 -10.72 4.75
CA ALA A 448 13.43 -12.16 4.60
C ALA A 448 14.34 -12.62 3.44
N VAL A 449 14.32 -11.91 2.30
CA VAL A 449 15.21 -12.22 1.16
C VAL A 449 16.69 -12.07 1.56
N ILE A 450 17.06 -11.02 2.31
CA ILE A 450 18.44 -10.86 2.79
C ILE A 450 18.82 -12.01 3.72
N HIS A 451 17.92 -12.44 4.60
CA HIS A 451 18.18 -13.60 5.47
C HIS A 451 18.34 -14.90 4.68
N ILE A 452 17.53 -15.14 3.62
CA ILE A 452 17.74 -16.27 2.71
C ILE A 452 19.14 -16.22 2.09
N CYS A 453 19.61 -15.04 1.68
CA CYS A 453 20.96 -14.90 1.11
C CYS A 453 22.06 -15.19 2.13
N ASP A 454 21.88 -14.71 3.38
CA ASP A 454 22.83 -14.95 4.47
C ASP A 454 22.89 -16.46 4.88
N MET A 455 21.88 -17.27 4.57
CA MET A 455 21.92 -18.74 4.78
C MET A 455 22.92 -19.46 3.88
N LYS A 456 23.39 -18.83 2.80
CA LYS A 456 24.49 -19.35 1.97
C LYS A 456 25.86 -19.12 2.56
N ASP A 457 25.97 -18.36 3.63
CA ASP A 457 27.26 -18.13 4.27
C ASP A 457 27.84 -19.45 4.79
N THR A 458 29.14 -19.61 4.63
CA THR A 458 29.85 -20.83 5.03
C THR A 458 30.00 -20.97 6.55
N MET A 459 29.73 -19.91 7.29
CA MET A 459 29.84 -19.88 8.75
C MET A 459 28.57 -20.43 9.39
N PRO A 460 28.61 -21.57 10.12
CA PRO A 460 27.42 -22.24 10.68
C PRO A 460 26.56 -21.35 11.57
N ASN A 461 27.18 -20.49 12.41
CA ASN A 461 26.46 -19.60 13.31
C ASN A 461 25.63 -18.55 12.55
N ILE A 462 26.14 -18.04 11.43
CA ILE A 462 25.46 -17.07 10.58
C ILE A 462 24.27 -17.70 9.89
N ASN A 463 24.48 -18.88 9.33
CA ASN A 463 23.43 -19.65 8.66
C ASN A 463 22.26 -19.93 9.62
N THR A 464 22.53 -20.45 10.83
CA THR A 464 21.49 -20.75 11.82
C THR A 464 20.74 -19.48 12.27
N SER A 465 21.44 -18.38 12.54
CA SER A 465 20.84 -17.12 12.93
C SER A 465 20.00 -16.51 11.78
N ALA A 466 20.45 -16.64 10.53
CA ALA A 466 19.73 -16.19 9.34
C ALA A 466 18.43 -16.99 9.15
N ALA A 467 18.47 -18.31 9.31
CA ALA A 467 17.30 -19.16 9.25
C ALA A 467 16.26 -18.79 10.32
N THR A 468 16.70 -18.55 11.55
CA THR A 468 15.81 -18.11 12.64
C THR A 468 15.14 -16.78 12.31
N ARG A 469 15.88 -15.79 11.78
CA ARG A 469 15.32 -14.50 11.38
C ARG A 469 14.33 -14.62 10.22
N TYR A 470 14.62 -15.46 9.23
CA TYR A 470 13.70 -15.76 8.14
C TYR A 470 12.36 -16.28 8.66
N TRP A 471 12.38 -17.29 9.55
CA TRP A 471 11.15 -17.87 10.10
C TRP A 471 10.36 -16.88 10.97
N LYS A 472 11.02 -15.94 11.65
CA LYS A 472 10.34 -14.83 12.32
C LYS A 472 9.58 -13.94 11.32
N CYS A 473 10.16 -13.63 10.17
CA CYS A 473 9.46 -12.87 9.12
C CYS A 473 8.25 -13.65 8.56
N ILE A 474 8.39 -14.95 8.32
CA ILE A 474 7.28 -15.80 7.86
C ILE A 474 6.15 -15.85 8.89
N GLY A 475 6.46 -16.02 10.18
CA GLY A 475 5.46 -16.04 11.25
C GLY A 475 4.62 -14.75 11.28
N VAL A 476 5.26 -13.60 11.09
CA VAL A 476 4.56 -12.31 10.98
C VAL A 476 3.64 -12.25 9.76
N LEU A 477 4.10 -12.76 8.61
CA LEU A 477 3.30 -12.78 7.39
C LEU A 477 2.10 -13.74 7.52
N GLU A 478 2.24 -14.85 8.25
CA GLU A 478 1.13 -15.77 8.54
C GLU A 478 0.05 -15.11 9.41
N ASP A 479 0.41 -14.29 10.42
CA ASP A 479 -0.56 -13.51 11.21
C ASP A 479 -1.37 -12.53 10.33
N LEU A 480 -0.77 -12.05 9.24
CA LEU A 480 -1.38 -11.10 8.31
C LEU A 480 -2.15 -11.78 7.16
N ARG A 481 -2.14 -13.11 7.06
CA ARG A 481 -2.75 -13.88 5.98
C ARG A 481 -4.26 -13.61 5.80
N THR A 482 -4.98 -13.47 6.92
CA THR A 482 -6.42 -13.19 6.93
C THR A 482 -6.75 -11.69 6.89
N VAL A 483 -5.72 -10.84 6.88
CA VAL A 483 -5.88 -9.38 6.89
C VAL A 483 -5.61 -8.78 5.51
N TYR A 484 -4.51 -9.18 4.87
CA TYR A 484 -4.05 -8.59 3.61
C TYR A 484 -3.86 -9.63 2.51
N ASN A 485 -4.41 -9.36 1.33
CA ASN A 485 -4.28 -10.22 0.14
C ASN A 485 -2.82 -10.46 -0.30
N ALA A 486 -1.93 -9.51 0.00
CA ALA A 486 -0.51 -9.64 -0.35
C ALA A 486 0.25 -10.67 0.51
N ALA A 487 -0.22 -11.00 1.72
CA ALA A 487 0.51 -11.86 2.64
C ALA A 487 0.62 -13.32 2.17
N PRO A 488 -0.46 -14.01 1.75
CA PRO A 488 -0.38 -15.38 1.24
C PRO A 488 0.62 -15.50 0.09
N PHE A 489 0.51 -14.61 -0.89
CA PHE A 489 1.41 -14.59 -2.04
C PHE A 489 2.88 -14.37 -1.63
N SER A 490 3.12 -13.46 -0.69
CA SER A 490 4.48 -13.19 -0.18
C SER A 490 5.09 -14.42 0.49
N ILE A 491 4.30 -15.16 1.25
CA ILE A 491 4.72 -16.40 1.91
C ILE A 491 5.11 -17.46 0.86
N GLU A 492 4.26 -17.69 -0.15
CA GLU A 492 4.52 -18.64 -1.22
C GLU A 492 5.81 -18.30 -1.97
N PHE A 493 5.99 -17.04 -2.35
CA PHE A 493 7.21 -16.57 -3.00
C PHE A 493 8.46 -16.79 -2.13
N LEU A 494 8.43 -16.41 -0.85
CA LEU A 494 9.56 -16.55 0.05
C LEU A 494 9.89 -18.01 0.32
N ASN A 495 8.89 -18.88 0.46
CA ASN A 495 9.10 -20.32 0.60
C ASN A 495 9.73 -20.94 -0.65
N ALA A 496 9.28 -20.56 -1.85
CA ALA A 496 9.91 -21.00 -3.10
C ALA A 496 11.38 -20.55 -3.19
N ALA A 497 11.67 -19.31 -2.82
CA ALA A 497 13.03 -18.78 -2.77
C ALA A 497 13.90 -19.52 -1.75
N TYR A 498 13.36 -19.82 -0.57
CA TYR A 498 14.03 -20.59 0.47
C TYR A 498 14.41 -21.99 -0.01
N ILE A 499 13.46 -22.75 -0.57
CA ILE A 499 13.70 -24.10 -1.11
C ILE A 499 14.80 -24.07 -2.18
N LYS A 500 14.75 -23.10 -3.08
CA LYS A 500 15.73 -22.95 -4.15
C LYS A 500 17.15 -22.70 -3.63
N VAL A 501 17.28 -21.97 -2.53
CA VAL A 501 18.57 -21.60 -1.95
C VAL A 501 19.13 -22.69 -1.05
N THR A 502 18.29 -23.34 -0.23
CA THR A 502 18.71 -24.30 0.78
C THR A 502 18.62 -25.76 0.35
N GLY A 503 17.82 -26.07 -0.69
CA GLY A 503 17.48 -27.45 -1.09
C GLY A 503 16.55 -28.17 -0.10
N ASP A 504 16.08 -27.49 0.93
CA ASP A 504 15.26 -28.08 2.01
C ASP A 504 13.77 -27.99 1.67
N THR A 505 13.14 -29.14 1.43
CA THR A 505 11.72 -29.28 1.09
C THR A 505 10.83 -29.52 2.32
N LEU A 506 11.40 -29.70 3.51
CA LEU A 506 10.66 -30.00 4.75
C LEU A 506 10.27 -28.71 5.48
N LEU A 507 9.41 -27.90 4.85
CA LEU A 507 8.99 -26.61 5.38
C LEU A 507 8.14 -26.69 6.66
N THR A 508 7.38 -27.77 6.85
CA THR A 508 6.34 -27.88 7.89
C THR A 508 6.86 -28.24 9.27
N SER A 509 7.96 -28.92 9.40
CA SER A 509 8.42 -29.43 10.71
C SER A 509 9.25 -28.43 11.51
N LYS A 510 9.81 -27.40 10.86
CA LYS A 510 10.66 -26.40 11.53
C LYS A 510 9.88 -25.25 12.19
N TYR A 511 8.61 -25.06 11.82
CA TYR A 511 7.74 -24.02 12.41
C TYR A 511 7.49 -24.22 13.92
N LEU A 512 7.52 -25.45 14.38
CA LEU A 512 7.19 -25.85 15.76
C LEU A 512 8.37 -25.81 16.75
N MET A 513 9.61 -25.56 16.27
CA MET A 513 10.82 -25.72 17.11
C MET A 513 11.49 -24.39 17.52
N LEU A 514 10.91 -23.22 17.20
CA LEU A 514 11.60 -21.94 17.37
C LEU A 514 11.05 -21.09 18.53
N GLU A 515 10.53 -21.70 19.58
CA GLU A 515 10.11 -20.99 20.81
C GLU A 515 11.29 -20.74 21.69
N ASP A 516 12.43 -20.59 21.60
CA ASP A 516 13.41 -20.05 22.57
C ASP A 516 14.77 -19.58 21.99
N THR A 517 15.04 -18.32 22.28
CA THR A 517 16.34 -17.69 22.58
C THR A 517 17.50 -17.86 21.62
N ILE A 518 17.79 -16.82 20.83
CA ILE A 518 19.18 -16.44 20.53
C ILE A 518 19.26 -14.90 20.53
N ILE A 519 20.04 -14.34 21.45
CA ILE A 519 20.44 -12.93 21.48
C ILE A 519 21.62 -12.78 20.52
N ASP A 520 21.46 -11.99 19.46
CA ASP A 520 22.55 -11.67 18.51
C ASP A 520 23.64 -10.86 19.25
N SER A 521 24.87 -11.35 19.26
CA SER A 521 26.02 -10.68 19.88
C SER A 521 26.62 -9.62 18.95
N PRO A 522 27.08 -8.47 19.49
CA PRO A 522 27.76 -7.43 18.68
C PRO A 522 29.01 -7.89 17.92
N ALA A 523 29.62 -9.03 18.32
CA ALA A 523 30.81 -9.59 17.68
C ALA A 523 30.55 -10.16 16.27
N ASP A 524 29.29 -10.48 15.92
CA ASP A 524 28.93 -11.04 14.62
C ASP A 524 29.00 -10.02 13.47
N TYR A 525 29.14 -8.74 13.78
CA TYR A 525 29.11 -7.68 12.76
C TYR A 525 30.38 -7.60 11.90
N GLN A 526 31.53 -7.98 12.41
CA GLN A 526 32.81 -7.79 11.71
C GLN A 526 33.20 -8.91 10.75
N GLN A 527 32.65 -10.11 10.87
CA GLN A 527 33.07 -11.27 10.08
C GLN A 527 32.22 -11.54 8.82
N ASN A 528 31.11 -10.82 8.62
CA ASN A 528 30.06 -11.16 7.63
C ASN A 528 30.15 -10.40 6.29
N ILE A 529 31.35 -10.02 5.83
CA ILE A 529 31.51 -9.02 4.76
C ILE A 529 31.52 -9.60 3.35
N LEU A 530 31.60 -10.92 3.16
CA LEU A 530 32.10 -11.49 1.93
C LEU A 530 31.11 -12.16 0.98
N THR A 531 29.85 -12.41 1.34
CA THR A 531 28.88 -13.05 0.45
C THR A 531 27.90 -12.05 -0.18
N PRO A 532 27.82 -12.00 -1.54
CA PRO A 532 26.87 -11.11 -2.21
C PRO A 532 25.43 -11.59 -2.05
N VAL A 533 24.52 -10.64 -1.83
CA VAL A 533 23.07 -10.87 -1.91
C VAL A 533 22.73 -11.04 -3.40
N PRO A 534 22.10 -12.15 -3.85
CA PRO A 534 21.73 -12.32 -5.24
C PRO A 534 20.73 -11.24 -5.71
N SER A 535 21.07 -10.58 -6.81
CA SER A 535 20.31 -9.45 -7.35
C SER A 535 18.88 -9.81 -7.76
N ASN A 536 18.69 -11.04 -8.21
CA ASN A 536 17.44 -11.47 -8.85
C ASN A 536 16.33 -11.95 -7.89
N LEU A 537 16.61 -12.23 -6.60
CA LEU A 537 15.55 -12.74 -5.71
C LEU A 537 14.43 -11.73 -5.44
N LEU A 538 14.76 -10.47 -5.15
CA LEU A 538 13.73 -9.43 -4.98
C LEU A 538 13.12 -9.04 -6.32
N GLU A 539 13.88 -9.03 -7.39
CA GLU A 539 13.37 -8.82 -8.75
C GLU A 539 12.38 -9.89 -9.15
N THR A 540 12.72 -11.17 -8.90
CA THR A 540 11.80 -12.29 -9.16
C THR A 540 10.47 -12.17 -8.40
N TRP A 541 10.48 -11.71 -7.14
CA TRP A 541 9.24 -11.49 -6.41
C TRP A 541 8.38 -10.38 -7.05
N TYR A 542 9.01 -9.28 -7.42
CA TYR A 542 8.32 -8.20 -8.10
C TYR A 542 7.88 -8.60 -9.52
N ASP A 543 8.66 -9.42 -10.20
CA ASP A 543 8.33 -9.96 -11.52
C ASP A 543 7.19 -10.98 -11.46
N ALA A 544 7.22 -11.90 -10.51
CA ALA A 544 6.11 -12.84 -10.26
C ALA A 544 4.79 -12.12 -9.93
N ASN A 545 4.88 -10.93 -9.28
CA ASN A 545 3.73 -10.06 -9.04
C ASN A 545 3.30 -9.23 -10.27
N ALA A 546 4.04 -9.23 -11.37
CA ALA A 546 3.75 -8.39 -12.55
C ALA A 546 3.12 -9.16 -13.73
N GLY A 547 3.08 -10.51 -13.71
CA GLY A 547 2.53 -11.35 -14.78
C GLY A 547 1.12 -11.87 -14.48
N PRO A 548 0.31 -12.25 -15.50
CA PRO A 548 -0.97 -12.90 -15.31
C PRO A 548 -0.76 -14.32 -14.81
N MET A 549 -1.33 -14.66 -13.70
CA MET A 549 -1.54 -16.06 -13.34
C MET A 549 -2.99 -16.42 -13.66
N GLY A 550 -3.17 -17.28 -14.64
CA GLY A 550 -4.42 -17.99 -14.86
C GLY A 550 -4.72 -18.88 -13.64
N SER A 551 -6.00 -19.16 -13.39
CA SER A 551 -6.54 -19.88 -12.25
C SER A 551 -6.08 -21.34 -12.07
N GLU A 552 -4.98 -21.76 -12.71
CA GLU A 552 -4.49 -23.15 -12.68
C GLU A 552 -3.03 -23.29 -12.16
N ASP A 553 -2.34 -22.20 -11.78
CA ASP A 553 -0.89 -22.27 -11.68
C ASP A 553 -0.25 -21.80 -10.38
N GLY A 554 -0.52 -22.50 -9.28
CA GLY A 554 0.48 -22.67 -8.21
C GLY A 554 1.80 -23.28 -8.75
N ASN A 555 1.74 -23.89 -9.93
CA ASN A 555 2.89 -24.46 -10.66
C ASN A 555 3.73 -23.42 -11.41
N MET A 556 3.23 -22.24 -11.76
CA MET A 556 3.99 -21.29 -12.58
C MET A 556 5.07 -20.54 -11.79
N VAL A 557 4.88 -20.30 -10.47
CA VAL A 557 5.98 -19.82 -9.60
C VAL A 557 7.08 -20.88 -9.51
N ILE A 558 6.71 -22.16 -9.53
CA ILE A 558 7.64 -23.28 -9.54
C ILE A 558 8.32 -23.40 -10.92
N SER A 559 7.63 -23.15 -12.06
CA SER A 559 8.21 -23.25 -13.39
C SER A 559 9.22 -22.14 -13.71
N VAL A 560 8.95 -20.90 -13.30
CA VAL A 560 9.96 -19.81 -13.44
C VAL A 560 11.20 -20.09 -12.58
N LEU A 561 11.05 -20.89 -11.53
CA LEU A 561 12.16 -21.37 -10.70
C LEU A 561 12.73 -22.71 -11.15
N SER A 562 12.01 -23.53 -11.98
CA SER A 562 12.41 -24.89 -12.38
C SER A 562 12.98 -25.02 -13.80
N ASP A 563 12.77 -24.05 -14.69
CA ASP A 563 13.31 -24.10 -16.08
C ASP A 563 14.80 -23.79 -16.20
N GLY A 564 15.53 -23.80 -15.10
CA GLY A 564 16.98 -23.74 -15.03
C GLY A 564 17.62 -25.11 -14.88
N ASN A 565 17.43 -26.04 -15.85
CA ASN A 565 18.27 -27.21 -15.94
C ASN A 565 19.58 -26.77 -16.61
N ASN A 566 20.60 -26.65 -15.82
CA ASN A 566 22.04 -26.51 -15.97
C ASN A 566 22.61 -25.22 -15.36
N GLY A 567 23.26 -25.38 -14.22
CA GLY A 567 24.54 -24.77 -13.79
C GLY A 567 24.75 -23.25 -13.83
N GLU A 568 23.88 -22.42 -14.40
CA GLU A 568 24.12 -20.98 -14.62
C GLU A 568 23.07 -20.06 -13.95
N LEU A 569 22.94 -20.17 -12.64
CA LEU A 569 22.16 -19.24 -11.84
C LEU A 569 23.00 -18.09 -11.29
N PHE A 570 24.28 -18.10 -11.57
CA PHE A 570 25.25 -17.07 -11.24
C PHE A 570 26.12 -16.83 -12.47
N GLY A 571 25.65 -15.96 -13.35
CA GLY A 571 26.43 -15.50 -14.49
C GLY A 571 27.70 -14.78 -14.05
N LEU A 572 28.79 -15.52 -13.91
CA LEU A 572 30.13 -15.06 -14.19
C LEU A 572 30.38 -15.46 -15.63
N SER A 573 29.98 -14.62 -16.58
CA SER A 573 30.46 -14.69 -17.95
C SER A 573 31.75 -13.90 -18.02
N THR A 574 32.86 -14.63 -18.04
CA THR A 574 34.08 -14.14 -18.67
C THR A 574 33.89 -14.34 -20.15
N ALA A 575 33.57 -13.29 -20.89
CA ALA A 575 33.63 -13.29 -22.34
C ALA A 575 34.72 -12.32 -22.79
N ASP A 576 35.91 -12.86 -23.05
CA ASP A 576 36.79 -12.34 -24.08
C ASP A 576 36.09 -12.50 -25.44
N GLY A 577 35.77 -11.42 -26.09
CA GLY A 577 35.13 -11.43 -27.40
C GLY A 577 35.17 -10.07 -28.07
N ASN A 578 36.26 -9.82 -28.81
CA ASN A 578 36.43 -8.69 -29.74
C ASN A 578 35.19 -8.43 -30.59
N LEU A 579 34.57 -7.29 -30.44
CA LEU A 579 33.65 -6.71 -31.41
C LEU A 579 34.38 -5.66 -32.25
N GLN A 580 34.73 -6.06 -33.46
CA GLN A 580 35.11 -5.15 -34.55
C GLN A 580 33.88 -4.46 -35.09
N PHE A 581 33.89 -3.13 -35.09
CA PHE A 581 32.91 -2.31 -35.80
C PHE A 581 33.29 -2.24 -37.29
N PRO A 582 32.32 -2.32 -38.21
CA PRO A 582 32.58 -2.04 -39.61
C PRO A 582 32.69 -0.53 -39.87
N PRO A 583 33.47 -0.09 -40.89
CA PRO A 583 33.72 1.32 -41.12
C PRO A 583 32.52 2.02 -41.78
N SER A 584 32.29 3.25 -41.38
CA SER A 584 31.36 4.21 -42.01
C SER A 584 31.83 4.57 -43.42
N THR A 585 30.97 4.39 -44.39
CA THR A 585 31.10 5.03 -45.72
C THR A 585 29.85 5.80 -46.08
N GLY A 586 30.09 7.05 -46.46
CA GLY A 586 29.22 7.88 -47.30
C GLY A 586 28.21 8.72 -46.59
#